data_0aa30409756abd4672d16369ec9b19d3
#
_entry.id   0aa30409756abd4672d16369ec9b19d3
#
_cell.length_a   1.000
_cell.length_b   1.000
_cell.length_c   1.000
_cell.angle_alpha   90.00
_cell.angle_beta   90.00
_cell.angle_gamma   90.00
#
_symmetry.space_group_name_H-M   'P 1'
#
loop_
_entity.id
_entity.type
_entity.pdbx_description
1 polymer ?
#
loop_
_entity_poly.entity_id
_entity_poly.type
_entity_poly.pdbx_seq_one_letter_code
_entity_poly.pdbx_strand_id
1 'polypeptide(L)'
;MKIGFCGLGRMGVPMVRRLLQAGHEVHVWNRSPGPLGEIRAAGAQVCATPRELGDRCAWVALCLFDAAAVRDVVFGAEGLARAGALELLIDHSSIPPAETCEFSDRLARANGAVWLDAPVSGGTGGAAAGTLAIMAGGPADACARATPLLMAYASRVTHMGPTGCGQVTKLCNQTIVTTTVAAIAESIALARDAGVNAARLNEALAGGWADSTLLQIFVPRMTQAPGPAQATLDTMLKDLDAVAALARAQGTAMPVAAATGQSYRLASRQGLGAEDASQLIQLYERARKRPDGEEHR
;
A
#
# COMPACT_ATOMS: atom_id res chain seq x y z
N MET A 1 -17.76 -5.64 17.80
CA MET A 1 -16.78 -6.60 18.31
C MET A 1 -15.54 -5.86 18.79
N LYS A 2 -14.67 -6.52 19.57
CA LYS A 2 -13.39 -5.97 20.00
C LYS A 2 -12.30 -6.34 18.98
N ILE A 3 -11.51 -5.35 18.52
CA ILE A 3 -10.47 -5.51 17.49
C ILE A 3 -9.22 -4.71 17.88
N GLY A 4 -8.05 -5.34 17.74
CA GLY A 4 -6.77 -4.67 17.86
C GLY A 4 -6.29 -4.10 16.53
N PHE A 5 -5.56 -2.99 16.55
CA PHE A 5 -4.95 -2.42 15.34
C PHE A 5 -3.53 -1.90 15.63
N CYS A 6 -2.53 -2.43 14.91
CA CYS A 6 -1.13 -1.98 14.97
C CYS A 6 -0.77 -1.18 13.71
N GLY A 7 -0.17 0.00 13.90
CA GLY A 7 0.30 0.84 12.81
C GLY A 7 -0.69 1.94 12.43
N LEU A 8 -0.55 3.08 13.09
CA LEU A 8 -1.37 4.29 12.88
C LEU A 8 -0.66 5.28 11.93
N GLY A 9 -0.25 4.75 10.77
CA GLY A 9 0.26 5.56 9.67
C GLY A 9 -0.86 6.20 8.84
N ARG A 10 -0.49 6.73 7.65
CA ARG A 10 -1.42 7.37 6.72
C ARG A 10 -2.63 6.50 6.35
N MET A 11 -2.44 5.18 6.28
CA MET A 11 -3.50 4.20 5.98
C MET A 11 -4.22 3.76 7.26
N GLY A 12 -3.49 3.46 8.34
CA GLY A 12 -4.06 2.89 9.55
C GLY A 12 -5.01 3.83 10.29
N VAL A 13 -4.68 5.12 10.40
CA VAL A 13 -5.55 6.12 11.07
C VAL A 13 -6.97 6.14 10.46
N PRO A 14 -7.15 6.34 9.14
CA PRO A 14 -8.50 6.31 8.55
C PRO A 14 -9.20 4.96 8.67
N MET A 15 -8.48 3.82 8.59
CA MET A 15 -9.07 2.50 8.80
C MET A 15 -9.60 2.34 10.23
N VAL A 16 -8.83 2.75 11.25
CA VAL A 16 -9.26 2.75 12.66
C VAL A 16 -10.48 3.63 12.87
N ARG A 17 -10.51 4.82 12.29
CA ARG A 17 -11.69 5.70 12.35
C ARG A 17 -12.94 5.06 11.78
N ARG A 18 -12.82 4.34 10.66
CA ARG A 18 -13.91 3.58 10.05
C ARG A 18 -14.41 2.44 10.96
N LEU A 19 -13.51 1.72 11.63
CA LEU A 19 -13.87 0.70 12.61
C LEU A 19 -14.65 1.30 13.79
N LEU A 20 -14.21 2.43 14.33
CA LEU A 20 -14.90 3.15 15.40
C LEU A 20 -16.31 3.61 14.95
N GLN A 21 -16.42 4.18 13.75
CA GLN A 21 -17.69 4.61 13.16
C GLN A 21 -18.65 3.44 12.93
N ALA A 22 -18.13 2.25 12.63
CA ALA A 22 -18.92 1.02 12.52
C ALA A 22 -19.33 0.42 13.88
N GLY A 23 -19.01 1.08 15.01
CA GLY A 23 -19.40 0.69 16.35
C GLY A 23 -18.53 -0.44 16.96
N HIS A 24 -17.31 -0.65 16.45
CA HIS A 24 -16.38 -1.61 17.04
C HIS A 24 -15.65 -0.99 18.24
N GLU A 25 -15.34 -1.82 19.23
CA GLU A 25 -14.42 -1.48 20.32
C GLU A 25 -12.98 -1.67 19.79
N VAL A 26 -12.27 -0.54 19.55
CA VAL A 26 -10.97 -0.57 18.90
C VAL A 26 -9.86 -0.32 19.91
N HIS A 27 -8.94 -1.26 20.02
CA HIS A 27 -7.68 -1.12 20.75
C HIS A 27 -6.56 -0.86 19.77
N VAL A 28 -5.63 0.01 20.10
CA VAL A 28 -4.57 0.40 19.16
C VAL A 28 -3.20 0.37 19.83
N TRP A 29 -2.21 0.06 18.99
CA TRP A 29 -0.82 0.27 19.33
C TRP A 29 -0.07 0.92 18.16
N ASN A 30 0.84 1.82 18.48
CA ASN A 30 1.73 2.42 17.48
C ASN A 30 3.10 2.68 18.10
N ARG A 31 4.17 2.44 17.35
CA ARG A 31 5.56 2.67 17.79
C ARG A 31 5.83 4.12 18.19
N SER A 32 5.30 5.06 17.42
CA SER A 32 5.46 6.49 17.64
C SER A 32 4.21 7.09 18.29
N PRO A 33 4.33 8.01 19.25
CA PRO A 33 3.18 8.55 20.00
C PRO A 33 2.29 9.51 19.17
N GLY A 34 2.79 10.08 18.05
CA GLY A 34 2.14 11.17 17.33
C GLY A 34 0.63 10.99 17.05
N PRO A 35 0.17 9.93 16.40
CA PRO A 35 -1.25 9.76 16.06
C PRO A 35 -2.13 9.28 17.25
N LEU A 36 -1.53 8.83 18.35
CA LEU A 36 -2.27 8.19 19.45
C LEU A 36 -3.25 9.14 20.16
N GLY A 37 -2.89 10.42 20.30
CA GLY A 37 -3.75 11.42 20.94
C GLY A 37 -5.06 11.62 20.19
N GLU A 38 -4.98 11.77 18.88
CA GLU A 38 -6.12 11.96 17.98
C GLU A 38 -7.05 10.73 17.97
N ILE A 39 -6.46 9.54 17.87
CA ILE A 39 -7.23 8.28 17.80
C ILE A 39 -7.86 7.94 19.15
N ARG A 40 -7.18 8.26 20.28
CA ARG A 40 -7.77 8.17 21.63
C ARG A 40 -8.97 9.10 21.78
N ALA A 41 -8.86 10.34 21.31
CA ALA A 41 -9.98 11.29 21.34
C ALA A 41 -11.17 10.81 20.46
N ALA A 42 -10.91 10.03 19.41
CA ALA A 42 -11.93 9.39 18.59
C ALA A 42 -12.58 8.14 19.22
N GLY A 43 -12.11 7.69 20.41
CA GLY A 43 -12.71 6.61 21.18
C GLY A 43 -11.89 5.30 21.20
N ALA A 44 -10.71 5.24 20.59
CA ALA A 44 -9.87 4.05 20.67
C ALA A 44 -9.13 3.94 22.02
N GLN A 45 -8.90 2.71 22.45
CA GLN A 45 -8.12 2.39 23.64
C GLN A 45 -6.66 2.12 23.26
N VAL A 46 -5.71 2.80 23.89
CA VAL A 46 -4.28 2.65 23.60
C VAL A 46 -3.68 1.59 24.50
N CYS A 47 -3.00 0.62 23.89
CA CYS A 47 -2.19 -0.40 24.56
C CYS A 47 -0.72 0.02 24.63
N ALA A 48 0.01 -0.42 25.65
CA ALA A 48 1.42 -0.10 25.83
C ALA A 48 2.33 -0.94 24.93
N THR A 49 1.94 -2.18 24.61
CA THR A 49 2.72 -3.11 23.80
C THR A 49 1.84 -3.86 22.79
N PRO A 50 2.42 -4.40 21.71
CA PRO A 50 1.69 -5.31 20.80
C PRO A 50 1.16 -6.55 21.54
N ARG A 51 1.92 -7.11 22.48
CA ARG A 51 1.50 -8.24 23.30
C ARG A 51 0.24 -7.92 24.08
N GLU A 52 0.21 -6.79 24.82
CA GLU A 52 -0.98 -6.35 25.55
C GLU A 52 -2.20 -6.22 24.62
N LEU A 53 -1.98 -5.71 23.38
CA LEU A 53 -3.03 -5.61 22.37
C LEU A 53 -3.60 -6.97 22.03
N GLY A 54 -2.73 -7.97 21.74
CA GLY A 54 -3.14 -9.32 21.42
C GLY A 54 -3.71 -10.11 22.61
N ASP A 55 -3.32 -9.77 23.86
CA ASP A 55 -3.93 -10.33 25.08
C ASP A 55 -5.35 -9.79 25.32
N ARG A 56 -5.66 -8.58 24.82
CA ARG A 56 -6.98 -7.96 24.93
C ARG A 56 -7.91 -8.26 23.76
N CYS A 57 -7.36 -8.55 22.58
CA CYS A 57 -8.10 -8.69 21.33
C CYS A 57 -7.75 -10.00 20.65
N ALA A 58 -8.76 -10.89 20.49
CA ALA A 58 -8.59 -12.13 19.74
C ALA A 58 -8.25 -11.91 18.26
N TRP A 59 -8.64 -10.78 17.70
CA TRP A 59 -8.33 -10.38 16.33
C TRP A 59 -7.54 -9.08 16.32
N VAL A 60 -6.44 -9.08 15.57
CA VAL A 60 -5.56 -7.92 15.43
C VAL A 60 -5.27 -7.66 13.95
N ALA A 61 -5.47 -6.42 13.51
CA ALA A 61 -5.05 -5.95 12.21
C ALA A 61 -3.69 -5.24 12.27
N LEU A 62 -2.86 -5.43 11.25
CA LEU A 62 -1.59 -4.72 11.05
C LEU A 62 -1.67 -3.84 9.80
N CYS A 63 -1.07 -2.64 9.86
CA CYS A 63 -0.83 -1.80 8.69
C CYS A 63 0.52 -1.11 8.84
N LEU A 64 1.58 -1.83 8.49
CA LEU A 64 2.98 -1.45 8.71
C LEU A 64 3.70 -1.24 7.38
N PHE A 65 4.88 -0.59 7.45
CA PHE A 65 5.55 -0.13 6.24
C PHE A 65 6.27 -1.26 5.49
N ASP A 66 6.93 -2.19 6.21
CA ASP A 66 7.77 -3.24 5.64
C ASP A 66 7.80 -4.50 6.53
N ALA A 67 8.47 -5.55 6.01
CA ALA A 67 8.60 -6.82 6.69
C ALA A 67 9.40 -6.73 8.00
N ALA A 68 10.35 -5.82 8.11
CA ALA A 68 11.12 -5.62 9.33
C ALA A 68 10.21 -5.10 10.46
N ALA A 69 9.36 -4.11 10.15
CA ALA A 69 8.38 -3.59 11.10
C ALA A 69 7.34 -4.66 11.50
N VAL A 70 6.88 -5.49 10.55
CA VAL A 70 5.98 -6.62 10.83
C VAL A 70 6.66 -7.63 11.75
N ARG A 71 7.91 -8.00 11.45
CA ARG A 71 8.70 -8.93 12.27
C ARG A 71 8.85 -8.43 13.71
N ASP A 72 9.18 -7.15 13.88
CA ASP A 72 9.37 -6.56 15.22
C ASP A 72 8.06 -6.54 16.01
N VAL A 73 6.96 -6.14 15.40
CA VAL A 73 5.64 -6.04 16.05
C VAL A 73 5.08 -7.43 16.39
N VAL A 74 5.29 -8.41 15.53
CA VAL A 74 4.75 -9.75 15.75
C VAL A 74 5.67 -10.59 16.63
N PHE A 75 6.99 -10.58 16.39
CA PHE A 75 7.94 -11.53 17.00
C PHE A 75 8.95 -10.88 17.94
N GLY A 76 8.90 -9.58 18.17
CA GLY A 76 9.73 -8.88 19.14
C GLY A 76 9.50 -9.35 20.58
N ALA A 77 10.27 -8.81 21.53
CA ALA A 77 10.19 -9.21 22.95
C ALA A 77 8.78 -9.03 23.55
N GLU A 78 8.07 -7.98 23.16
CA GLU A 78 6.69 -7.69 23.55
C GLU A 78 5.75 -7.79 22.32
N GLY A 79 6.01 -8.76 21.42
CA GLY A 79 5.28 -8.94 20.18
C GLY A 79 4.02 -9.77 20.33
N LEU A 80 3.17 -9.70 19.29
CA LEU A 80 1.88 -10.39 19.21
C LEU A 80 1.97 -11.92 19.33
N ALA A 81 3.07 -12.53 18.87
CA ALA A 81 3.29 -13.97 18.97
C ALA A 81 3.39 -14.48 20.43
N ARG A 82 3.52 -13.59 21.41
CA ARG A 82 3.52 -13.90 22.84
C ARG A 82 2.17 -13.69 23.52
N ALA A 83 1.18 -13.20 22.78
CA ALA A 83 -0.16 -12.96 23.30
C ALA A 83 -0.93 -14.28 23.42
N GLY A 84 -1.65 -14.46 24.51
CA GLY A 84 -2.40 -15.69 24.81
C GLY A 84 -3.80 -15.72 24.22
N ALA A 85 -4.39 -14.58 23.87
CA ALA A 85 -5.76 -14.49 23.36
C ALA A 85 -5.84 -14.27 21.82
N LEU A 86 -4.72 -14.08 21.14
CA LEU A 86 -4.69 -13.85 19.69
C LEU A 86 -5.11 -15.11 18.93
N GLU A 87 -6.14 -15.00 18.11
CA GLU A 87 -6.66 -16.07 17.25
C GLU A 87 -6.46 -15.77 15.76
N LEU A 88 -6.59 -14.49 15.35
CA LEU A 88 -6.50 -14.07 13.96
C LEU A 88 -5.68 -12.79 13.83
N LEU A 89 -4.63 -12.86 13.03
CA LEU A 89 -3.84 -11.71 12.58
C LEU A 89 -4.18 -11.38 11.14
N ILE A 90 -4.61 -10.13 10.90
CA ILE A 90 -4.97 -9.60 9.58
C ILE A 90 -3.89 -8.61 9.16
N ASP A 91 -3.07 -8.95 8.18
CA ASP A 91 -1.94 -8.12 7.77
C ASP A 91 -2.22 -7.34 6.48
N HIS A 92 -2.44 -6.04 6.62
CA HIS A 92 -2.61 -5.10 5.51
C HIS A 92 -1.28 -4.54 4.99
N SER A 93 -0.17 -4.89 5.60
CA SER A 93 1.15 -4.45 5.16
C SER A 93 1.48 -5.03 3.78
N SER A 94 2.30 -4.32 3.00
CA SER A 94 2.80 -4.83 1.73
C SER A 94 4.21 -5.36 1.94
N ILE A 95 4.32 -6.68 2.09
CA ILE A 95 5.58 -7.40 2.35
C ILE A 95 5.77 -8.54 1.34
N PRO A 96 7.00 -9.08 1.20
CA PRO A 96 7.24 -10.19 0.29
C PRO A 96 6.38 -11.42 0.63
N PRO A 97 5.79 -12.10 -0.38
CA PRO A 97 4.96 -13.29 -0.16
C PRO A 97 5.69 -14.41 0.59
N ALA A 98 6.98 -14.61 0.33
CA ALA A 98 7.78 -15.63 1.01
C ALA A 98 7.93 -15.35 2.52
N GLU A 99 8.15 -14.07 2.90
CA GLU A 99 8.21 -13.68 4.31
C GLU A 99 6.83 -13.79 4.97
N THR A 100 5.75 -13.50 4.25
CA THR A 100 4.37 -13.73 4.73
C THR A 100 4.13 -15.19 5.10
N CYS A 101 4.52 -16.12 4.23
CA CYS A 101 4.41 -17.56 4.50
C CYS A 101 5.25 -17.98 5.72
N GLU A 102 6.51 -17.53 5.79
CA GLU A 102 7.39 -17.77 6.95
C GLU A 102 6.79 -17.26 8.26
N PHE A 103 6.29 -16.02 8.25
CA PHE A 103 5.69 -15.38 9.42
C PHE A 103 4.41 -16.08 9.85
N SER A 104 3.57 -16.50 8.91
CA SER A 104 2.36 -17.28 9.18
C SER A 104 2.69 -18.58 9.89
N ASP A 105 3.64 -19.37 9.36
CA ASP A 105 4.07 -20.62 9.94
C ASP A 105 4.67 -20.43 11.34
N ARG A 106 5.46 -19.36 11.50
CA ARG A 106 6.08 -19.03 12.78
C ARG A 106 5.07 -18.60 13.84
N LEU A 107 4.05 -17.80 13.46
CA LEU A 107 2.97 -17.37 14.36
C LEU A 107 2.13 -18.58 14.81
N ALA A 108 1.75 -19.43 13.86
CA ALA A 108 0.98 -20.64 14.15
C ALA A 108 1.71 -21.57 15.16
N ARG A 109 3.04 -21.73 14.99
CA ARG A 109 3.85 -22.49 15.95
C ARG A 109 4.00 -21.82 17.32
N ALA A 110 3.95 -20.49 17.39
CA ALA A 110 4.16 -19.75 18.62
C ALA A 110 2.91 -19.73 19.52
N ASN A 111 1.73 -19.50 18.97
CA ASN A 111 0.51 -19.38 19.76
C ASN A 111 -0.76 -19.93 19.07
N GLY A 112 -0.65 -20.59 17.91
CA GLY A 112 -1.78 -21.16 17.19
C GLY A 112 -2.62 -20.16 16.38
N ALA A 113 -2.29 -18.88 16.38
CA ALA A 113 -3.07 -17.87 15.67
C ALA A 113 -2.95 -18.04 14.13
N VAL A 114 -4.04 -17.76 13.45
CA VAL A 114 -4.13 -17.77 11.99
C VAL A 114 -3.62 -16.44 11.42
N TRP A 115 -2.87 -16.48 10.34
CA TRP A 115 -2.46 -15.31 9.55
C TRP A 115 -3.33 -15.18 8.30
N LEU A 116 -3.91 -13.99 8.08
CA LEU A 116 -4.59 -13.60 6.87
C LEU A 116 -3.83 -12.42 6.26
N ASP A 117 -3.12 -12.62 5.16
CA ASP A 117 -2.54 -11.52 4.42
C ASP A 117 -3.62 -10.83 3.60
N ALA A 118 -3.81 -9.55 3.86
CA ALA A 118 -4.94 -8.77 3.38
C ALA A 118 -4.52 -7.38 2.88
N PRO A 119 -3.50 -7.28 2.01
CA PRO A 119 -3.06 -6.00 1.47
C PRO A 119 -4.21 -5.29 0.73
N VAL A 120 -4.10 -3.96 0.67
CA VAL A 120 -5.19 -3.09 0.22
C VAL A 120 -4.81 -2.28 -1.01
N SER A 121 -5.82 -1.88 -1.78
CA SER A 121 -5.74 -0.91 -2.86
C SER A 121 -6.84 0.15 -2.72
N GLY A 122 -6.55 1.41 -3.09
CA GLY A 122 -7.47 2.55 -2.99
C GLY A 122 -6.86 3.76 -2.28
N GLY A 123 -5.64 3.62 -1.71
CA GLY A 123 -4.90 4.68 -1.05
C GLY A 123 -5.61 5.27 0.18
N THR A 124 -5.10 6.39 0.68
CA THR A 124 -5.65 7.06 1.88
C THR A 124 -7.08 7.55 1.69
N GLY A 125 -7.43 7.98 0.47
CA GLY A 125 -8.79 8.37 0.12
C GLY A 125 -9.77 7.22 0.22
N GLY A 126 -9.42 6.04 -0.32
CA GLY A 126 -10.22 4.82 -0.21
C GLY A 126 -10.36 4.35 1.25
N ALA A 127 -9.30 4.44 2.04
CA ALA A 127 -9.35 4.11 3.46
C ALA A 127 -10.32 5.02 4.23
N ALA A 128 -10.27 6.33 4.00
CA ALA A 128 -11.16 7.31 4.63
C ALA A 128 -12.63 7.14 4.17
N ALA A 129 -12.85 6.87 2.88
CA ALA A 129 -14.19 6.65 2.32
C ALA A 129 -14.78 5.27 2.66
N GLY A 130 -13.98 4.30 3.12
CA GLY A 130 -14.44 2.93 3.33
C GLY A 130 -14.60 2.15 2.01
N THR A 131 -13.80 2.49 1.00
CA THR A 131 -13.91 1.92 -0.36
C THR A 131 -12.68 1.13 -0.80
N LEU A 132 -11.85 0.68 0.14
CA LEU A 132 -10.69 -0.13 -0.19
C LEU A 132 -11.08 -1.44 -0.87
N ALA A 133 -10.25 -1.89 -1.80
CA ALA A 133 -10.26 -3.25 -2.30
C ALA A 133 -9.22 -4.06 -1.52
N ILE A 134 -9.63 -5.15 -0.90
CA ILE A 134 -8.78 -6.04 -0.10
C ILE A 134 -8.57 -7.34 -0.88
N MET A 135 -7.30 -7.74 -1.03
CA MET A 135 -6.87 -8.99 -1.63
C MET A 135 -6.43 -9.93 -0.50
N ALA A 136 -7.25 -10.91 -0.14
CA ALA A 136 -7.00 -11.76 1.01
C ALA A 136 -6.37 -13.10 0.63
N GLY A 137 -5.27 -13.47 1.29
CA GLY A 137 -4.64 -14.78 1.24
C GLY A 137 -4.65 -15.44 2.62
N GLY A 138 -4.93 -16.74 2.67
CA GLY A 138 -5.00 -17.52 3.90
C GLY A 138 -6.16 -18.52 3.89
N PRO A 139 -6.49 -19.15 5.03
CA PRO A 139 -7.62 -20.07 5.12
C PRO A 139 -8.94 -19.39 4.72
N ALA A 140 -9.73 -20.07 3.88
CA ALA A 140 -10.96 -19.51 3.31
C ALA A 140 -12.00 -19.19 4.40
N ASP A 141 -12.10 -20.02 5.43
CA ASP A 141 -12.99 -19.80 6.58
C ASP A 141 -12.55 -18.57 7.40
N ALA A 142 -11.24 -18.35 7.59
CA ALA A 142 -10.73 -17.17 8.27
C ALA A 142 -11.05 -15.90 7.47
N CYS A 143 -10.88 -15.93 6.14
CA CYS A 143 -11.27 -14.84 5.25
C CYS A 143 -12.77 -14.55 5.34
N ALA A 144 -13.61 -15.58 5.27
CA ALA A 144 -15.07 -15.43 5.37
C ALA A 144 -15.49 -14.80 6.71
N ARG A 145 -14.91 -15.25 7.83
CA ARG A 145 -15.16 -14.69 9.16
C ARG A 145 -14.68 -13.23 9.28
N ALA A 146 -13.53 -12.89 8.68
CA ALA A 146 -12.98 -11.52 8.74
C ALA A 146 -13.75 -10.54 7.86
N THR A 147 -14.35 -10.98 6.77
CA THR A 147 -15.00 -10.12 5.77
C THR A 147 -15.99 -9.10 6.36
N PRO A 148 -16.92 -9.44 7.27
CA PRO A 148 -17.84 -8.45 7.83
C PRO A 148 -17.12 -7.30 8.57
N LEU A 149 -16.02 -7.59 9.27
CA LEU A 149 -15.18 -6.57 9.92
C LEU A 149 -14.48 -5.70 8.90
N LEU A 150 -13.87 -6.32 7.88
CA LEU A 150 -13.09 -5.65 6.84
C LEU A 150 -13.93 -4.69 6.01
N MET A 151 -15.22 -4.98 5.81
CA MET A 151 -16.18 -4.12 5.12
C MET A 151 -16.44 -2.78 5.84
N ALA A 152 -15.98 -2.60 7.06
CA ALA A 152 -16.02 -1.28 7.73
C ALA A 152 -15.18 -0.22 6.98
N TYR A 153 -14.11 -0.63 6.31
CA TYR A 153 -13.20 0.26 5.55
C TYR A 153 -12.93 -0.20 4.11
N ALA A 154 -13.63 -1.22 3.64
CA ALA A 154 -13.50 -1.74 2.28
C ALA A 154 -14.86 -1.80 1.58
N SER A 155 -14.86 -1.70 0.26
CA SER A 155 -16.02 -2.01 -0.59
C SER A 155 -15.98 -3.43 -1.14
N ARG A 156 -14.83 -4.09 -1.05
CA ARG A 156 -14.63 -5.45 -1.56
C ARG A 156 -13.52 -6.17 -0.81
N VAL A 157 -13.78 -7.43 -0.45
CA VAL A 157 -12.79 -8.38 0.02
C VAL A 157 -12.83 -9.58 -0.93
N THR A 158 -11.68 -9.90 -1.53
CA THR A 158 -11.58 -11.03 -2.46
C THR A 158 -10.57 -12.04 -1.91
N HIS A 159 -11.01 -13.27 -1.67
CA HIS A 159 -10.12 -14.38 -1.31
C HIS A 159 -9.37 -14.86 -2.54
N MET A 160 -8.05 -14.80 -2.50
CA MET A 160 -7.15 -15.07 -3.64
C MET A 160 -6.46 -16.43 -3.57
N GLY A 161 -6.65 -17.16 -2.48
CA GLY A 161 -6.03 -18.47 -2.26
C GLY A 161 -5.31 -18.59 -0.91
N PRO A 162 -4.39 -19.55 -0.76
CA PRO A 162 -3.62 -19.74 0.47
C PRO A 162 -2.82 -18.52 0.89
N THR A 163 -2.23 -18.58 2.10
CA THR A 163 -1.34 -17.55 2.64
C THR A 163 -0.27 -17.15 1.64
N GLY A 164 -0.07 -15.83 1.48
CA GLY A 164 0.81 -15.22 0.49
C GLY A 164 0.12 -14.85 -0.82
N CYS A 165 -1.04 -15.43 -1.16
CA CYS A 165 -1.75 -15.11 -2.40
C CYS A 165 -2.31 -13.67 -2.41
N GLY A 166 -2.67 -13.12 -1.27
CA GLY A 166 -3.03 -11.70 -1.15
C GLY A 166 -1.86 -10.79 -1.53
N GLN A 167 -0.66 -11.08 -0.99
CA GLN A 167 0.56 -10.34 -1.32
C GLN A 167 0.95 -10.48 -2.80
N VAL A 168 0.89 -11.69 -3.36
CA VAL A 168 1.12 -11.89 -4.81
C VAL A 168 0.15 -11.04 -5.62
N THR A 169 -1.13 -11.04 -5.26
CA THR A 169 -2.15 -10.24 -5.94
C THR A 169 -1.87 -8.73 -5.79
N LYS A 170 -1.38 -8.32 -4.62
CA LYS A 170 -0.95 -6.91 -4.42
C LYS A 170 0.23 -6.55 -5.33
N LEU A 171 1.19 -7.44 -5.54
CA LEU A 171 2.30 -7.20 -6.47
C LEU A 171 1.81 -7.12 -7.93
N CYS A 172 0.84 -7.94 -8.34
CA CYS A 172 0.17 -7.79 -9.64
C CYS A 172 -0.53 -6.42 -9.77
N ASN A 173 -1.26 -6.00 -8.73
CA ASN A 173 -1.87 -4.66 -8.69
C ASN A 173 -0.81 -3.56 -8.83
N GLN A 174 0.30 -3.65 -8.09
CA GLN A 174 1.37 -2.65 -8.13
C GLN A 174 2.06 -2.61 -9.50
N THR A 175 2.25 -3.74 -10.15
CA THR A 175 2.74 -3.79 -11.54
C THR A 175 1.84 -2.97 -12.46
N ILE A 176 0.53 -3.17 -12.40
CA ILE A 176 -0.44 -2.43 -13.24
C ILE A 176 -0.42 -0.94 -12.88
N VAL A 177 -0.50 -0.61 -11.60
CA VAL A 177 -0.54 0.79 -11.12
C VAL A 177 0.71 1.55 -11.56
N THR A 178 1.90 1.03 -11.25
CA THR A 178 3.16 1.75 -11.52
C THR A 178 3.43 1.91 -13.00
N THR A 179 3.13 0.87 -13.79
CA THR A 179 3.30 0.92 -15.26
C THR A 179 2.31 1.90 -15.89
N THR A 180 1.06 1.92 -15.43
CA THR A 180 0.05 2.87 -15.93
C THR A 180 0.45 4.31 -15.59
N VAL A 181 0.93 4.57 -14.37
CA VAL A 181 1.41 5.92 -13.98
C VAL A 181 2.59 6.36 -14.86
N ALA A 182 3.54 5.47 -15.16
CA ALA A 182 4.63 5.76 -16.06
C ALA A 182 4.15 6.07 -17.48
N ALA A 183 3.22 5.26 -18.02
CA ALA A 183 2.64 5.49 -19.34
C ALA A 183 1.87 6.82 -19.42
N ILE A 184 1.16 7.22 -18.36
CA ILE A 184 0.49 8.53 -18.26
C ILE A 184 1.52 9.66 -18.30
N ALA A 185 2.63 9.54 -17.56
CA ALA A 185 3.68 10.55 -17.56
C ALA A 185 4.31 10.72 -18.95
N GLU A 186 4.62 9.62 -19.64
CA GLU A 186 5.12 9.65 -21.03
C GLU A 186 4.12 10.26 -22.00
N SER A 187 2.83 9.92 -21.87
CA SER A 187 1.76 10.45 -22.72
C SER A 187 1.59 11.97 -22.52
N ILE A 188 1.69 12.46 -21.31
CA ILE A 188 1.66 13.90 -21.00
C ILE A 188 2.88 14.61 -21.61
N ALA A 189 4.07 14.02 -21.49
CA ALA A 189 5.27 14.57 -22.07
C ALA A 189 5.16 14.66 -23.61
N LEU A 190 4.72 13.58 -24.25
CA LEU A 190 4.50 13.56 -25.71
C LEU A 190 3.46 14.58 -26.16
N ALA A 191 2.34 14.69 -25.46
CA ALA A 191 1.29 15.68 -25.76
C ALA A 191 1.84 17.11 -25.71
N ARG A 192 2.63 17.44 -24.68
CA ARG A 192 3.28 18.75 -24.52
C ARG A 192 4.29 19.02 -25.65
N ASP A 193 5.09 18.02 -26.04
CA ASP A 193 6.06 18.15 -27.13
C ASP A 193 5.39 18.36 -28.50
N ALA A 194 4.22 17.74 -28.68
CA ALA A 194 3.41 17.90 -29.89
C ALA A 194 2.47 19.13 -29.86
N GLY A 195 2.57 20.01 -28.87
CA GLY A 195 1.74 21.21 -28.75
C GLY A 195 0.29 20.96 -28.35
N VAL A 196 -0.02 19.77 -27.83
CA VAL A 196 -1.37 19.41 -27.36
C VAL A 196 -1.55 19.87 -25.89
N ASN A 197 -2.74 20.35 -25.53
CA ASN A 197 -3.06 20.68 -24.15
C ASN A 197 -3.18 19.39 -23.30
N ALA A 198 -2.06 18.97 -22.72
CA ALA A 198 -1.98 17.74 -21.93
C ALA A 198 -2.93 17.73 -20.71
N ALA A 199 -3.32 18.89 -20.17
CA ALA A 199 -4.25 18.96 -19.03
C ALA A 199 -5.67 18.49 -19.38
N ARG A 200 -5.99 18.35 -20.68
CA ARG A 200 -7.30 17.84 -21.13
C ARG A 200 -7.31 16.38 -21.55
N LEU A 201 -6.20 15.66 -21.36
CA LEU A 201 -6.12 14.26 -21.74
C LEU A 201 -7.13 13.38 -20.99
N ASN A 202 -7.34 13.62 -19.71
CA ASN A 202 -8.33 12.87 -18.93
C ASN A 202 -9.77 13.11 -19.41
N GLU A 203 -10.10 14.33 -19.82
CA GLU A 203 -11.40 14.66 -20.42
C GLU A 203 -11.55 13.99 -21.82
N ALA A 204 -10.55 14.15 -22.65
CA ALA A 204 -10.60 13.66 -24.03
C ALA A 204 -10.65 12.13 -24.14
N LEU A 205 -10.10 11.42 -23.18
CA LEU A 205 -10.01 9.96 -23.16
C LEU A 205 -11.07 9.30 -22.27
N ALA A 206 -11.90 10.09 -21.60
CA ALA A 206 -12.94 9.60 -20.69
C ALA A 206 -13.90 8.63 -21.39
N GLY A 207 -14.15 7.47 -20.76
CA GLY A 207 -15.01 6.40 -21.29
C GLY A 207 -14.41 5.61 -22.45
N GLY A 208 -13.20 5.95 -22.93
CA GLY A 208 -12.47 5.18 -23.94
C GLY A 208 -11.60 4.07 -23.31
N TRP A 209 -10.92 3.31 -24.17
CA TRP A 209 -10.09 2.17 -23.73
C TRP A 209 -8.88 2.58 -22.88
N ALA A 210 -8.40 3.80 -23.06
CA ALA A 210 -7.29 4.35 -22.26
C ALA A 210 -7.76 4.93 -20.92
N ASP A 211 -9.07 5.10 -20.72
CA ASP A 211 -9.62 5.64 -19.49
C ASP A 211 -9.39 4.68 -18.32
N SER A 212 -9.07 5.25 -17.18
CA SER A 212 -8.92 4.52 -15.93
C SER A 212 -8.99 5.47 -14.75
N THR A 213 -9.29 4.96 -13.55
CA THR A 213 -9.19 5.72 -12.31
C THR A 213 -7.82 6.40 -12.18
N LEU A 214 -6.75 5.73 -12.62
CA LEU A 214 -5.40 6.31 -12.58
C LEU A 214 -5.24 7.47 -13.55
N LEU A 215 -5.74 7.35 -14.78
CA LEU A 215 -5.72 8.45 -15.75
C LEU A 215 -6.43 9.70 -15.19
N GLN A 216 -7.64 9.51 -14.62
CA GLN A 216 -8.45 10.60 -14.07
C GLN A 216 -7.77 11.27 -12.86
N ILE A 217 -7.00 10.53 -12.08
CA ILE A 217 -6.26 11.05 -10.93
C ILE A 217 -4.93 11.70 -11.33
N PHE A 218 -4.14 11.02 -12.19
CA PHE A 218 -2.76 11.42 -12.42
C PHE A 218 -2.59 12.50 -13.48
N VAL A 219 -3.47 12.64 -14.46
CA VAL A 219 -3.39 13.74 -15.42
C VAL A 219 -3.48 15.10 -14.71
N PRO A 220 -4.48 15.39 -13.87
CA PRO A 220 -4.51 16.65 -13.12
C PRO A 220 -3.29 16.82 -12.21
N ARG A 221 -2.85 15.76 -11.51
CA ARG A 221 -1.71 15.83 -10.57
C ARG A 221 -0.35 16.05 -11.25
N MET A 222 -0.20 15.63 -12.50
CA MET A 222 1.02 15.82 -13.30
C MET A 222 1.02 17.12 -14.12
N THR A 223 -0.14 17.75 -14.28
CA THR A 223 -0.28 18.97 -15.10
C THR A 223 -0.52 20.23 -14.29
N GLN A 224 -0.83 20.09 -13.00
CA GLN A 224 -1.05 21.18 -12.04
C GLN A 224 0.12 21.28 -11.04
N ALA A 225 0.06 22.30 -10.18
CA ALA A 225 1.05 22.43 -9.10
C ALA A 225 1.03 21.22 -8.17
N PRO A 226 2.19 20.75 -7.69
CA PRO A 226 2.28 19.60 -6.81
C PRO A 226 1.49 19.80 -5.52
N GLY A 227 0.66 18.83 -5.16
CA GLY A 227 0.00 18.73 -3.87
C GLY A 227 0.79 17.84 -2.89
N PRO A 228 0.28 17.63 -1.67
CA PRO A 228 0.92 16.75 -0.70
C PRO A 228 1.02 15.31 -1.24
N ALA A 229 2.17 14.66 -0.98
CA ALA A 229 2.41 13.30 -1.45
C ALA A 229 1.38 12.32 -0.84
N GLN A 230 0.69 11.56 -1.69
CA GLN A 230 -0.18 10.46 -1.27
C GLN A 230 0.57 9.12 -1.25
N ALA A 231 1.40 8.88 -2.25
CA ALA A 231 2.36 7.78 -2.32
C ALA A 231 3.66 8.30 -2.92
N THR A 232 4.80 8.00 -2.30
CA THR A 232 6.09 8.48 -2.77
C THR A 232 6.66 7.60 -3.87
N LEU A 233 7.53 8.17 -4.71
CA LEU A 233 8.25 7.43 -5.75
C LEU A 233 9.06 6.27 -5.16
N ASP A 234 9.72 6.46 -3.99
CA ASP A 234 10.46 5.38 -3.32
C ASP A 234 9.55 4.25 -2.81
N THR A 235 8.32 4.56 -2.39
CA THR A 235 7.33 3.53 -2.04
C THR A 235 6.96 2.70 -3.26
N MET A 236 6.73 3.34 -4.42
CA MET A 236 6.44 2.66 -5.68
C MET A 236 7.63 1.82 -6.16
N LEU A 237 8.85 2.35 -6.02
CA LEU A 237 10.07 1.63 -6.37
C LEU A 237 10.28 0.38 -5.50
N LYS A 238 10.06 0.49 -4.18
CA LYS A 238 10.09 -0.66 -3.26
C LYS A 238 9.15 -1.78 -3.75
N ASP A 239 7.96 -1.43 -4.16
CA ASP A 239 6.98 -2.41 -4.65
C ASP A 239 7.42 -3.04 -5.97
N LEU A 240 8.00 -2.27 -6.90
CA LEU A 240 8.57 -2.78 -8.15
C LEU A 240 9.78 -3.70 -7.91
N ASP A 241 10.61 -3.40 -6.91
CA ASP A 241 11.72 -4.29 -6.51
C ASP A 241 11.19 -5.63 -5.95
N ALA A 242 10.10 -5.60 -5.20
CA ALA A 242 9.42 -6.82 -4.74
C ALA A 242 8.79 -7.62 -5.91
N VAL A 243 8.19 -6.93 -6.90
CA VAL A 243 7.72 -7.56 -8.15
C VAL A 243 8.86 -8.24 -8.89
N ALA A 244 9.99 -7.55 -9.06
CA ALA A 244 11.17 -8.10 -9.75
C ALA A 244 11.75 -9.32 -9.01
N ALA A 245 11.78 -9.31 -7.69
CA ALA A 245 12.24 -10.42 -6.87
C ALA A 245 11.31 -11.64 -7.02
N LEU A 246 9.99 -11.44 -6.93
CA LEU A 246 9.01 -12.52 -7.13
C LEU A 246 9.10 -13.08 -8.56
N ALA A 247 9.13 -12.22 -9.58
CA ALA A 247 9.22 -12.64 -10.98
C ALA A 247 10.46 -13.50 -11.25
N ARG A 248 11.61 -13.12 -10.67
CA ARG A 248 12.85 -13.90 -10.75
C ARG A 248 12.71 -15.28 -10.09
N ALA A 249 12.10 -15.33 -8.90
CA ALA A 249 11.89 -16.58 -8.19
C ALA A 249 10.93 -17.55 -8.94
N GLN A 250 9.95 -16.99 -9.67
CA GLN A 250 8.98 -17.77 -10.45
C GLN A 250 9.39 -18.01 -11.91
N GLY A 251 10.50 -17.44 -12.38
CA GLY A 251 10.92 -17.52 -13.79
C GLY A 251 9.99 -16.75 -14.75
N THR A 252 9.22 -15.76 -14.25
CA THR A 252 8.27 -14.99 -15.06
C THR A 252 8.98 -13.82 -15.74
N ALA A 253 8.87 -13.71 -17.07
CA ALA A 253 9.40 -12.57 -17.82
C ALA A 253 8.52 -11.33 -17.63
N MET A 254 9.11 -10.22 -17.17
CA MET A 254 8.41 -8.95 -16.85
C MET A 254 9.09 -7.74 -17.51
N PRO A 255 9.24 -7.69 -18.86
CA PRO A 255 10.02 -6.65 -19.54
C PRO A 255 9.45 -5.24 -19.32
N VAL A 256 8.12 -5.08 -19.32
CA VAL A 256 7.46 -3.78 -19.12
C VAL A 256 7.68 -3.28 -17.69
N ALA A 257 7.46 -4.14 -16.69
CA ALA A 257 7.70 -3.78 -15.29
C ALA A 257 9.19 -3.48 -15.03
N ALA A 258 10.11 -4.19 -15.70
CA ALA A 258 11.54 -3.95 -15.59
C ALA A 258 11.92 -2.55 -16.12
N ALA A 259 11.42 -2.17 -17.29
CA ALA A 259 11.63 -0.83 -17.86
C ALA A 259 11.04 0.25 -16.95
N THR A 260 9.80 0.06 -16.49
CA THR A 260 9.15 0.96 -15.52
C THR A 260 9.99 1.13 -14.25
N GLY A 261 10.52 0.03 -13.68
CA GLY A 261 11.38 0.09 -12.50
C GLY A 261 12.64 0.93 -12.71
N GLN A 262 13.22 0.94 -13.92
CA GLN A 262 14.36 1.82 -14.22
C GLN A 262 13.94 3.30 -14.22
N SER A 263 12.77 3.65 -14.73
CA SER A 263 12.27 5.03 -14.69
C SER A 263 12.09 5.53 -13.24
N TYR A 264 11.48 4.73 -12.37
CA TYR A 264 11.33 5.07 -10.95
C TYR A 264 12.69 5.17 -10.24
N ARG A 265 13.63 4.26 -10.55
CA ARG A 265 14.99 4.30 -9.97
C ARG A 265 15.76 5.54 -10.42
N LEU A 266 15.60 5.94 -11.68
CA LEU A 266 16.19 7.18 -12.19
C LEU A 266 15.59 8.41 -11.47
N ALA A 267 14.28 8.46 -11.28
CA ALA A 267 13.61 9.54 -10.55
C ALA A 267 14.12 9.64 -9.09
N SER A 268 14.20 8.51 -8.38
CA SER A 268 14.75 8.45 -7.02
C SER A 268 16.20 8.96 -6.97
N ARG A 269 17.06 8.54 -7.91
CA ARG A 269 18.45 9.00 -8.05
C ARG A 269 18.56 10.50 -8.33
N GLN A 270 17.57 11.10 -8.96
CA GLN A 270 17.50 12.55 -9.20
C GLN A 270 16.95 13.33 -8.00
N GLY A 271 16.75 12.68 -6.85
CA GLY A 271 16.27 13.31 -5.61
C GLY A 271 14.74 13.44 -5.52
N LEU A 272 13.99 12.77 -6.39
CA LEU A 272 12.50 12.78 -6.37
C LEU A 272 11.90 11.67 -5.49
N GLY A 273 12.72 10.85 -4.84
CA GLY A 273 12.26 9.66 -4.12
C GLY A 273 11.17 9.92 -3.08
N ALA A 274 11.30 11.01 -2.30
CA ALA A 274 10.33 11.41 -1.28
C ALA A 274 9.08 12.13 -1.84
N GLU A 275 9.14 12.54 -3.12
CA GLU A 275 8.05 13.24 -3.78
C GLU A 275 6.90 12.29 -4.13
N ASP A 276 5.73 12.88 -4.41
CA ASP A 276 4.57 12.13 -4.88
C ASP A 276 4.84 11.42 -6.22
N ALA A 277 4.23 10.25 -6.40
CA ALA A 277 4.38 9.46 -7.63
C ALA A 277 4.05 10.23 -8.92
N SER A 278 3.20 11.26 -8.85
CA SER A 278 2.93 12.16 -9.98
C SER A 278 4.17 12.95 -10.42
N GLN A 279 5.17 13.10 -9.55
CA GLN A 279 6.40 13.80 -9.89
C GLN A 279 7.33 12.99 -10.82
N LEU A 280 6.95 11.76 -11.18
CA LEU A 280 7.61 10.99 -12.24
C LEU A 280 7.66 11.78 -13.57
N ILE A 281 6.70 12.65 -13.82
CA ILE A 281 6.67 13.55 -15.00
C ILE A 281 7.93 14.41 -15.12
N GLN A 282 8.58 14.75 -14.00
CA GLN A 282 9.79 15.59 -14.00
C GLN A 282 10.99 14.95 -14.74
N LEU A 283 11.00 13.63 -14.90
CA LEU A 283 12.04 12.98 -15.71
C LEU A 283 12.07 13.53 -17.14
N TYR A 284 10.89 13.80 -17.69
CA TYR A 284 10.72 14.27 -19.08
C TYR A 284 10.87 15.79 -19.18
N GLU A 285 10.54 16.54 -18.13
CA GLU A 285 10.67 18.00 -18.07
C GLU A 285 12.15 18.44 -17.93
N ARG A 286 12.94 17.73 -17.14
CA ARG A 286 14.37 18.02 -16.95
C ARG A 286 15.19 17.74 -18.21
N ALA A 287 14.79 16.74 -19.01
CA ALA A 287 15.43 16.49 -20.30
C ALA A 287 15.31 17.67 -21.28
N ARG A 288 14.21 18.45 -21.17
CA ARG A 288 13.98 19.65 -22.00
C ARG A 288 14.82 20.88 -21.60
N LYS A 289 15.27 20.94 -20.35
CA LYS A 289 16.04 22.10 -19.82
C LYS A 289 17.55 22.03 -20.05
N ARG A 290 18.06 21.07 -20.84
CA ARG A 290 19.45 21.17 -21.34
C ARG A 290 19.47 22.26 -22.39
N PRO A 291 20.14 23.38 -22.15
CA PRO A 291 20.33 24.37 -23.20
C PRO A 291 21.21 23.73 -24.28
N ASP A 292 20.73 23.78 -25.53
CA ASP A 292 21.58 23.75 -26.69
C ASP A 292 22.51 24.98 -26.57
N GLY A 293 23.79 24.79 -26.29
CA GLY A 293 24.70 25.92 -26.26
C GLY A 293 25.92 25.75 -25.37
N GLU A 294 26.75 24.75 -25.61
CA GLU A 294 28.20 24.92 -25.58
C GLU A 294 28.74 24.41 -26.91
N GLU A 295 28.75 25.32 -27.88
CA GLU A 295 29.60 25.22 -29.06
C GLU A 295 31.04 25.07 -28.57
N HIS A 296 31.64 23.93 -28.86
CA HIS A 296 33.10 23.80 -28.79
C HIS A 296 33.76 24.82 -29.68
N ARG A 297 34.42 25.82 -29.08
CA ARG A 297 35.52 26.54 -29.69
C ARG A 297 36.84 25.91 -29.31
#